data_78ef91f0c2858dada5a08a0c000ccdd7
#
_entry.id   78ef91f0c2858dada5a08a0c000ccdd7
#
_cell.length_a   1.000
_cell.length_b   1.000
_cell.length_c   1.000
_cell.angle_alpha   90.00
_cell.angle_beta   90.00
_cell.angle_gamma   90.00
#
_symmetry.space_group_name_H-M   'P 1'
#
loop_
_entity.id
_entity.type
_entity.pdbx_description
1 polymer ?
#
loop_
_entity_poly.entity_id
_entity_poly.type
_entity_poly.pdbx_seq_one_letter_code
_entity_poly.pdbx_strand_id
1 'polypeptide(L)'
;MQHSRVLTMFAVPELDSPALEIPLYLSPAACGFPSPAQDYVEQTIDLNQLCVEHPAATFYVRASGHSMVQAGINDGDLLIVDRALKARHGAIVLACLDGEFTVKQLQERPYPALMPANPDFAPIYLQEGQELEIFGVVTFVLHKTKLG
;
A
#
# COMPACT_ATOMS: atom_id res chain seq x y z
N MET A 1 13.07 7.31 18.44
CA MET A 1 12.23 7.55 17.26
C MET A 1 11.57 6.28 16.81
N GLN A 2 10.28 6.35 16.60
CA GLN A 2 9.53 5.16 16.19
C GLN A 2 9.20 5.21 14.72
N HIS A 3 9.42 4.13 14.05
CA HIS A 3 9.09 3.95 12.64
C HIS A 3 8.03 2.87 12.52
N SER A 4 7.18 3.00 11.51
CA SER A 4 6.36 1.88 11.10
C SER A 4 7.29 0.77 10.60
N ARG A 5 7.13 -0.40 11.17
CA ARG A 5 7.88 -1.56 10.72
C ARG A 5 7.02 -2.35 9.75
N VAL A 6 7.66 -2.99 8.81
CA VAL A 6 7.01 -3.99 7.99
C VAL A 6 7.59 -5.34 8.36
N LEU A 7 6.78 -6.37 8.22
CA LEU A 7 7.27 -7.73 8.42
C LEU A 7 8.26 -8.06 7.31
N THR A 8 9.32 -8.80 7.69
CA THR A 8 10.36 -9.18 6.73
C THR A 8 9.92 -10.26 5.76
N MET A 9 8.71 -10.78 5.92
CA MET A 9 8.14 -11.75 4.98
C MET A 9 7.50 -11.05 3.80
N PHE A 10 8.02 -11.33 2.63
CA PHE A 10 7.44 -10.90 1.36
C PHE A 10 6.74 -12.06 0.71
N ALA A 11 5.58 -11.80 0.14
CA ALA A 11 4.91 -12.74 -0.73
C ALA A 11 4.86 -12.16 -2.14
N VAL A 12 4.97 -13.02 -3.14
CA VAL A 12 4.84 -12.60 -4.53
C VAL A 12 3.57 -13.22 -5.12
N PRO A 13 2.94 -12.54 -6.10
CA PRO A 13 1.77 -13.11 -6.73
C PRO A 13 2.12 -14.37 -7.53
N GLU A 14 1.21 -15.30 -7.55
CA GLU A 14 1.33 -16.46 -8.44
C GLU A 14 0.96 -16.04 -9.86
N LEU A 15 1.90 -16.17 -10.79
CA LEU A 15 1.76 -15.61 -12.12
C LEU A 15 0.69 -16.32 -12.98
N ASP A 16 0.45 -17.59 -12.70
CA ASP A 16 -0.48 -18.41 -13.49
C ASP A 16 -1.81 -18.65 -12.75
N SER A 17 -2.13 -17.81 -11.80
CA SER A 17 -3.36 -17.93 -11.04
C SER A 17 -4.58 -17.77 -11.94
N PRO A 18 -5.60 -18.64 -11.84
CA PRO A 18 -6.83 -18.49 -12.62
C PRO A 18 -7.52 -17.17 -12.32
N ALA A 19 -8.14 -16.58 -13.33
CA ALA A 19 -8.94 -15.38 -13.14
C ALA A 19 -10.16 -15.69 -12.27
N LEU A 20 -10.46 -14.79 -11.34
CA LEU A 20 -11.66 -14.83 -10.52
C LEU A 20 -12.39 -13.51 -10.71
N GLU A 21 -13.37 -13.51 -11.59
CA GLU A 21 -14.15 -12.32 -11.91
C GLU A 21 -15.39 -12.24 -11.04
N ILE A 22 -15.49 -11.15 -10.29
CA ILE A 22 -16.61 -10.89 -9.38
C ILE A 22 -17.35 -9.65 -9.85
N PRO A 23 -18.70 -9.67 -9.82
CA PRO A 23 -19.48 -8.53 -10.30
C PRO A 23 -19.19 -7.22 -9.54
N LEU A 24 -19.05 -6.15 -10.30
CA LEU A 24 -19.04 -4.80 -9.78
C LEU A 24 -20.35 -4.13 -10.11
N TYR A 25 -21.05 -3.62 -9.11
CA TYR A 25 -22.34 -2.99 -9.31
C TYR A 25 -22.19 -1.54 -9.81
N LEU A 26 -23.10 -1.13 -10.69
CA LEU A 26 -23.08 0.16 -11.35
C LEU A 26 -23.19 1.34 -10.39
N SER A 27 -24.10 1.25 -9.43
CA SER A 27 -24.32 2.33 -8.49
C SER A 27 -23.44 2.15 -7.27
N PRO A 28 -22.69 3.20 -6.85
CA PRO A 28 -21.98 3.13 -5.59
C PRO A 28 -22.94 2.81 -4.45
N ALA A 29 -22.59 1.84 -3.63
CA ALA A 29 -23.38 1.52 -2.46
C ALA A 29 -23.26 2.66 -1.46
N ALA A 30 -24.40 3.20 -1.03
CA ALA A 30 -24.42 4.12 0.09
C ALA A 30 -24.03 3.35 1.35
N CYS A 31 -23.23 3.98 2.22
CA CYS A 31 -22.80 3.33 3.46
C CYS A 31 -23.91 3.23 4.51
N GLY A 32 -25.14 3.47 4.14
CA GLY A 32 -26.30 3.35 5.02
C GLY A 32 -27.16 2.18 4.61
N PHE A 33 -27.99 2.38 3.62
CA PHE A 33 -29.01 1.43 3.24
C PHE A 33 -28.63 0.70 1.96
N PRO A 34 -28.64 -0.63 1.94
CA PRO A 34 -28.34 -1.36 0.73
C PRO A 34 -29.42 -1.11 -0.33
N SER A 35 -29.01 -0.74 -1.51
CA SER A 35 -29.91 -0.63 -2.64
C SER A 35 -30.11 -2.00 -3.28
N PRO A 36 -31.34 -2.37 -3.66
CA PRO A 36 -31.58 -3.61 -4.39
C PRO A 36 -31.20 -3.48 -5.86
N ALA A 37 -29.96 -3.07 -6.11
CA ALA A 37 -29.46 -2.80 -7.45
C ALA A 37 -28.76 -4.02 -8.08
N GLN A 38 -29.13 -5.22 -7.68
CA GLN A 38 -28.50 -6.44 -8.18
C GLN A 38 -28.61 -6.63 -9.69
N ASP A 39 -29.53 -5.90 -10.33
CA ASP A 39 -29.70 -5.97 -11.78
C ASP A 39 -28.74 -5.04 -12.54
N TYR A 40 -27.95 -4.24 -11.83
CA TYR A 40 -27.07 -3.24 -12.42
C TYR A 40 -25.60 -3.61 -12.22
N VAL A 41 -25.19 -4.67 -12.90
CA VAL A 41 -23.78 -5.07 -12.91
C VAL A 41 -23.09 -4.32 -14.02
N GLU A 42 -22.19 -3.42 -13.66
CA GLU A 42 -21.44 -2.63 -14.62
C GLU A 42 -20.39 -3.47 -15.34
N GLN A 43 -19.66 -4.26 -14.59
CA GLN A 43 -18.57 -5.09 -15.07
C GLN A 43 -18.22 -6.14 -14.04
N THR A 44 -17.32 -7.03 -14.41
CA THR A 44 -16.69 -7.92 -13.45
C THR A 44 -15.28 -7.44 -13.17
N ILE A 45 -14.78 -7.72 -11.97
CA ILE A 45 -13.43 -7.39 -11.56
C ILE A 45 -12.72 -8.65 -11.06
N ASP A 46 -11.53 -8.87 -11.56
CA ASP A 46 -10.55 -9.77 -10.98
C ASP A 46 -9.57 -8.89 -10.17
N LEU A 47 -9.52 -9.09 -8.87
CA LEU A 47 -8.66 -8.27 -8.00
C LEU A 47 -7.18 -8.41 -8.35
N ASN A 48 -6.73 -9.55 -8.81
CA ASN A 48 -5.35 -9.70 -9.24
C ASN A 48 -5.05 -8.80 -10.44
N GLN A 49 -5.95 -8.76 -11.41
CA GLN A 49 -5.78 -7.88 -12.57
C GLN A 49 -5.84 -6.41 -12.18
N LEU A 50 -6.72 -6.05 -11.25
CA LEU A 50 -6.84 -4.69 -10.78
C LEU A 50 -5.60 -4.22 -10.03
N CYS A 51 -5.11 -5.04 -9.12
CA CYS A 51 -4.11 -4.63 -8.14
C CYS A 51 -2.68 -4.98 -8.56
N VAL A 52 -2.50 -5.95 -9.46
CA VAL A 52 -1.18 -6.41 -9.88
C VAL A 52 -0.98 -6.05 -11.34
N GLU A 53 -0.48 -4.84 -11.57
CA GLU A 53 -0.23 -4.34 -12.92
C GLU A 53 1.05 -4.92 -13.52
N HIS A 54 2.06 -5.12 -12.69
CA HIS A 54 3.36 -5.66 -13.10
C HIS A 54 3.67 -6.92 -12.29
N PRO A 55 3.15 -8.09 -12.69
CA PRO A 55 3.25 -9.30 -11.85
C PRO A 55 4.67 -9.70 -11.46
N ALA A 56 5.63 -9.54 -12.38
CA ALA A 56 7.02 -9.91 -12.10
C ALA A 56 7.72 -8.92 -11.14
N ALA A 57 7.13 -7.77 -10.90
CA ALA A 57 7.71 -6.71 -10.07
C ALA A 57 6.83 -6.37 -8.85
N THR A 58 5.84 -7.19 -8.54
CA THR A 58 4.89 -6.94 -7.46
C THR A 58 5.18 -7.82 -6.25
N PHE A 59 5.13 -7.19 -5.07
CA PHE A 59 5.30 -7.87 -3.79
C PHE A 59 4.12 -7.56 -2.89
N TYR A 60 3.81 -8.50 -2.00
CA TYR A 60 2.87 -8.28 -0.91
C TYR A 60 3.66 -8.18 0.39
N VAL A 61 3.37 -7.14 1.15
CA VAL A 61 4.06 -6.86 2.42
C VAL A 61 3.04 -6.55 3.50
N ARG A 62 3.23 -7.10 4.69
CA ARG A 62 2.35 -6.82 5.83
C ARG A 62 2.86 -5.60 6.58
N ALA A 63 2.00 -4.59 6.74
CA ALA A 63 2.34 -3.41 7.51
C ALA A 63 2.30 -3.70 9.01
N SER A 64 3.18 -3.03 9.74
CA SER A 64 3.24 -3.10 11.19
C SER A 64 3.41 -1.70 11.77
N GLY A 65 2.69 -1.39 12.83
CA GLY A 65 2.76 -0.12 13.50
C GLY A 65 1.74 0.90 13.00
N HIS A 66 1.88 2.15 13.46
CA HIS A 66 0.84 3.17 13.32
C HIS A 66 1.29 4.44 12.63
N SER A 67 2.50 4.47 12.06
CA SER A 67 3.05 5.71 11.52
C SER A 67 2.35 6.23 10.27
N MET A 68 1.50 5.42 9.65
CA MET A 68 0.83 5.77 8.39
C MET A 68 -0.70 5.71 8.50
N VAL A 69 -1.25 5.79 9.71
CA VAL A 69 -2.70 5.63 9.91
C VAL A 69 -3.51 6.72 9.22
N GLN A 70 -3.01 7.94 9.14
CA GLN A 70 -3.72 9.03 8.46
C GLN A 70 -3.65 8.92 6.94
N ALA A 71 -2.82 8.04 6.41
CA ALA A 71 -2.80 7.69 4.99
C ALA A 71 -3.61 6.43 4.69
N GLY A 72 -4.35 5.92 5.66
CA GLY A 72 -5.20 4.75 5.47
C GLY A 72 -4.46 3.43 5.58
N ILE A 73 -3.29 3.40 6.19
CA ILE A 73 -2.53 2.18 6.42
C ILE A 73 -2.52 1.88 7.92
N ASN A 74 -3.15 0.78 8.30
CA ASN A 74 -3.24 0.36 9.68
C ASN A 74 -2.32 -0.83 9.95
N ASP A 75 -2.04 -1.04 11.23
CA ASP A 75 -1.29 -2.20 11.66
C ASP A 75 -1.95 -3.49 11.16
N GLY A 76 -1.16 -4.37 10.55
CA GLY A 76 -1.65 -5.64 10.01
C GLY A 76 -2.18 -5.58 8.59
N ASP A 77 -2.27 -4.41 7.98
CA ASP A 77 -2.75 -4.29 6.60
C ASP A 77 -1.80 -4.97 5.62
N LEU A 78 -2.36 -5.48 4.53
CA LEU A 78 -1.58 -6.03 3.43
C LEU A 78 -1.34 -4.95 2.40
N LEU A 79 -0.07 -4.71 2.10
CA LEU A 79 0.35 -3.71 1.13
C LEU A 79 0.72 -4.39 -0.19
N ILE A 80 0.26 -3.83 -1.29
CA ILE A 80 0.68 -4.23 -2.62
C ILE A 80 1.74 -3.25 -3.09
N VAL A 81 2.94 -3.76 -3.34
CA VAL A 81 4.12 -2.96 -3.66
C VAL A 81 4.57 -3.28 -5.08
N ASP A 82 4.70 -2.25 -5.90
CA ASP A 82 5.12 -2.37 -7.28
C ASP A 82 6.51 -1.76 -7.47
N ARG A 83 7.48 -2.58 -7.81
CA ARG A 83 8.87 -2.14 -8.05
C ARG A 83 9.09 -1.56 -9.42
N ALA A 84 8.18 -1.78 -10.35
CA ALA A 84 8.32 -1.24 -11.71
C ALA A 84 8.00 0.25 -11.78
N LEU A 85 7.28 0.78 -10.79
CA LEU A 85 6.91 2.18 -10.75
C LEU A 85 8.05 3.02 -10.19
N LYS A 86 8.26 4.19 -10.79
CA LYS A 86 9.19 5.16 -10.25
C LYS A 86 8.51 5.95 -9.13
N ALA A 87 9.10 5.93 -7.95
CA ALA A 87 8.61 6.72 -6.83
C ALA A 87 8.81 8.21 -7.09
N ARG A 88 7.78 8.98 -6.80
CA ARG A 88 7.78 10.44 -6.96
C ARG A 88 7.39 11.09 -5.63
N HIS A 89 7.62 12.39 -5.56
CA HIS A 89 7.18 13.18 -4.41
C HIS A 89 5.69 12.91 -4.09
N GLY A 90 5.41 12.57 -2.85
CA GLY A 90 4.07 12.24 -2.40
C GLY A 90 3.70 10.75 -2.47
N ALA A 91 4.46 9.94 -3.16
CA ALA A 91 4.18 8.51 -3.23
C ALA A 91 4.40 7.83 -1.87
N ILE A 92 3.55 6.86 -1.56
CA ILE A 92 3.80 5.99 -0.42
C ILE A 92 4.73 4.88 -0.90
N VAL A 93 5.84 4.71 -0.20
CA VAL A 93 6.90 3.82 -0.63
C VAL A 93 7.26 2.81 0.46
N LEU A 94 7.70 1.65 0.03
CA LEU A 94 8.47 0.74 0.87
C LEU A 94 9.93 1.10 0.67
N ALA A 95 10.55 1.59 1.71
CA ALA A 95 11.93 2.03 1.68
C ALA A 95 12.81 1.18 2.61
N CYS A 96 14.05 1.04 2.25
CA CYS A 96 15.07 0.47 3.12
C CYS A 96 16.05 1.59 3.47
N LEU A 97 16.12 1.94 4.73
CA LEU A 97 17.02 2.96 5.24
C LEU A 97 18.00 2.30 6.20
N ASP A 98 19.28 2.31 5.84
CA ASP A 98 20.34 1.68 6.64
C ASP A 98 20.01 0.23 7.03
N GLY A 99 19.46 -0.53 6.09
CA GLY A 99 19.11 -1.94 6.29
C GLY A 99 17.75 -2.20 6.93
N GLU A 100 17.02 -1.17 7.33
CA GLU A 100 15.69 -1.33 7.92
C GLU A 100 14.59 -0.92 6.94
N PHE A 101 13.57 -1.78 6.81
CA PHE A 101 12.41 -1.48 5.98
C PHE A 101 11.41 -0.63 6.72
N THR A 102 10.84 0.34 6.01
CA THR A 102 9.78 1.18 6.52
C THR A 102 8.83 1.60 5.41
N VAL A 103 7.58 1.87 5.75
CA VAL A 103 6.59 2.43 4.84
C VAL A 103 6.37 3.88 5.23
N LYS A 104 6.59 4.78 4.31
CA LYS A 104 6.48 6.23 4.52
C LYS A 104 6.06 6.91 3.23
N GLN A 105 5.69 8.16 3.32
CA GLN A 105 5.46 9.00 2.17
C GLN A 105 6.79 9.65 1.75
N LEU A 106 7.15 9.50 0.49
CA LEU A 106 8.38 10.09 -0.03
C LEU A 106 8.22 11.59 -0.20
N GLN A 107 9.13 12.35 0.38
CA GLN A 107 9.28 13.76 0.13
C GLN A 107 10.57 13.99 -0.64
N GLU A 108 10.49 14.62 -1.81
CA GLU A 108 11.68 15.00 -2.56
C GLU A 108 12.03 16.46 -2.35
N ARG A 109 11.04 17.30 -2.11
CA ARG A 109 11.17 18.76 -1.94
C ARG A 109 10.41 19.23 -0.71
N PRO A 110 10.89 20.26 0.00
CA PRO A 110 12.13 21.01 -0.25
C PRO A 110 13.39 20.24 0.12
N TYR A 111 13.29 19.22 0.95
CA TYR A 111 14.39 18.36 1.36
C TYR A 111 13.96 16.91 1.24
N PRO A 112 14.89 16.00 0.86
CA PRO A 112 14.59 14.58 0.86
C PRO A 112 14.24 14.07 2.25
N ALA A 113 13.10 13.44 2.37
CA ALA A 113 12.63 12.90 3.64
C ALA A 113 11.66 11.74 3.42
N LEU A 114 11.54 10.93 4.45
CA LEU A 114 10.48 9.93 4.57
C LEU A 114 9.50 10.43 5.61
N MET A 115 8.28 10.73 5.15
CA MET A 115 7.27 11.39 5.97
C MET A 115 6.27 10.41 6.54
N PRO A 116 6.03 10.42 7.85
CA PRO A 116 4.93 9.66 8.43
C PRO A 116 3.59 10.35 8.14
N ALA A 117 2.52 9.58 8.26
CA ALA A 117 1.15 10.10 8.22
C ALA A 117 0.50 9.88 9.59
N ASN A 118 1.15 10.39 10.60
CA ASN A 118 0.72 10.36 11.99
C ASN A 118 1.54 11.40 12.76
N PRO A 119 0.91 12.38 13.43
CA PRO A 119 1.64 13.43 14.14
C PRO A 119 2.47 12.92 15.33
N ASP A 120 2.20 11.72 15.81
CA ASP A 120 2.98 11.12 16.91
C ASP A 120 4.34 10.59 16.45
N PHE A 121 4.62 10.62 15.15
CA PHE A 121 5.87 10.13 14.58
C PHE A 121 6.62 11.27 13.91
N ALA A 122 7.94 11.26 14.08
CA ALA A 122 8.78 12.30 13.49
C ALA A 122 9.13 11.98 12.04
N PRO A 123 9.21 12.98 11.15
CA PRO A 123 9.79 12.81 9.84
C PRO A 123 11.23 12.32 9.91
N ILE A 124 11.63 11.53 8.93
CA ILE A 124 13.00 11.05 8.77
C ILE A 124 13.64 11.86 7.66
N TYR A 125 14.47 12.82 8.00
CA TYR A 125 15.24 13.59 7.02
C TYR A 125 16.50 12.82 6.66
N LEU A 126 16.75 12.69 5.36
CA LEU A 126 17.91 11.97 4.89
C LEU A 126 19.17 12.80 5.13
N GLN A 127 20.14 12.18 5.77
CA GLN A 127 21.40 12.81 6.10
C GLN A 127 22.50 12.29 5.20
N GLU A 128 23.56 13.09 5.07
CA GLU A 128 24.72 12.66 4.31
C GLU A 128 25.30 11.35 4.86
N GLY A 129 25.60 10.43 3.99
CA GLY A 129 26.13 9.12 4.35
C GLY A 129 25.10 8.05 4.66
N GLN A 130 23.81 8.41 4.72
CA GLN A 130 22.76 7.40 4.86
C GLN A 130 22.45 6.73 3.54
N GLU A 131 22.26 5.42 3.59
CA GLU A 131 21.87 4.64 2.42
C GLU A 131 20.34 4.47 2.42
N LEU A 132 19.72 5.07 1.42
CA LEU A 132 18.29 4.91 1.15
C LEU A 132 18.09 4.16 -0.14
N GLU A 133 17.32 3.09 -0.07
CA GLU A 133 16.83 2.39 -1.24
C GLU A 133 15.32 2.41 -1.24
N ILE A 134 14.71 2.86 -2.33
CA ILE A 134 13.27 2.75 -2.54
C ILE A 134 13.00 1.39 -3.17
N PHE A 135 12.39 0.52 -2.41
CA PHE A 135 12.09 -0.85 -2.85
C PHE A 135 10.92 -0.91 -3.81
N GLY A 136 9.96 -0.02 -3.64
CA GLY A 136 8.81 0.05 -4.53
C GLY A 136 7.76 1.03 -4.03
N VAL A 137 6.74 1.20 -4.85
CA VAL A 137 5.62 2.09 -4.55
C VAL A 137 4.46 1.25 -4.03
N VAL A 138 3.88 1.67 -2.91
CA VAL A 138 2.65 1.06 -2.39
C VAL A 138 1.49 1.57 -3.22
N THR A 139 0.84 0.67 -3.95
CA THR A 139 -0.24 1.04 -4.88
C THR A 139 -1.62 0.76 -4.31
N PHE A 140 -1.75 -0.26 -3.48
CA PHE A 140 -3.00 -0.65 -2.86
C PHE A 140 -2.77 -1.11 -1.43
N VAL A 141 -3.79 -0.91 -0.61
CA VAL A 141 -3.82 -1.37 0.78
C VAL A 141 -5.07 -2.22 0.96
N LEU A 142 -4.89 -3.44 1.47
CA LEU A 142 -6.00 -4.31 1.84
C LEU A 142 -6.12 -4.31 3.35
N HIS A 143 -7.24 -3.77 3.83
CA HIS A 143 -7.55 -3.72 5.24
C HIS A 143 -8.70 -4.68 5.54
N LYS A 144 -8.43 -5.65 6.41
CA LYS A 144 -9.47 -6.58 6.85
C LYS A 144 -10.25 -5.95 8.00
N THR A 145 -11.55 -5.83 7.83
CA THR A 145 -12.41 -5.31 8.89
C THR A 145 -12.64 -6.36 9.99
N LYS A 146 -13.09 -5.91 11.14
CA LYS A 146 -13.48 -6.82 12.20
C LYS A 146 -14.77 -7.54 11.83
N LEU A 147 -14.86 -8.80 12.23
CA LEU A 147 -16.05 -9.63 11.99
C LEU A 147 -17.05 -9.60 13.16
N GLY A 148 -16.95 -8.65 14.02
CA GLY A 148 -17.90 -8.55 15.12
C GLY A 148 -17.31 -8.12 16.43
#